data_ab59934762bf185f79d2d4ae8ae99d5d
#
_entry.id   ab59934762bf185f79d2d4ae8ae99d5d
#
_cell.length_a   1.000
_cell.length_b   1.000
_cell.length_c   1.000
_cell.angle_alpha   90.00
_cell.angle_beta   90.00
_cell.angle_gamma   90.00
#
_symmetry.space_group_name_H-M   'P 1'
#
loop_
_entity.id
_entity.type
_entity.pdbx_description
1 polymer ?
#
loop_
_entity_poly.entity_id
_entity_poly.type
_entity_poly.pdbx_seq_one_letter_code
_entity_poly.pdbx_strand_id
1 'polypeptide(L)'
;MKIKRIEHVAIAVNNMGESMAMLEKTLGLKMEYEERIGPTRLAMYPVGETYIELLQGEGPESGAAKWIAQNGQSLFHLCFEVEDIDGALEELRQKGVKLLDQKPRIGHGGARIAFVDPQSTGNILIELAELPAGHAA
;
A
#
# COMPACT_ATOMS: atom_id res chain seq x y z
N MET A 1 -8.38 -4.20 -17.38
CA MET A 1 -8.72 -3.81 -16.00
C MET A 1 -8.99 -2.31 -15.92
N LYS A 2 -9.82 -1.90 -14.99
CA LYS A 2 -10.08 -0.50 -14.81
C LYS A 2 -9.38 0.00 -13.55
N ILE A 3 -8.41 0.88 -13.72
CA ILE A 3 -7.73 1.58 -12.63
C ILE A 3 -8.46 2.89 -12.41
N LYS A 4 -8.91 3.11 -11.17
CA LYS A 4 -9.73 4.28 -10.83
C LYS A 4 -8.86 5.47 -10.42
N ARG A 5 -7.74 5.21 -9.71
CA ARG A 5 -6.85 6.26 -9.21
C ARG A 5 -5.62 5.62 -8.56
N ILE A 6 -4.65 6.46 -8.21
CA ILE A 6 -3.61 6.05 -7.25
C ILE A 6 -4.27 6.14 -5.88
N GLU A 7 -4.46 5.00 -5.22
CA GLU A 7 -5.11 4.96 -3.92
C GLU A 7 -4.16 5.47 -2.84
N HIS A 8 -2.93 4.96 -2.82
CA HIS A 8 -1.94 5.50 -1.89
C HIS A 8 -0.51 5.33 -2.40
N VAL A 9 0.35 6.16 -1.82
CA VAL A 9 1.81 6.07 -1.94
C VAL A 9 2.32 5.65 -0.58
N ALA A 10 2.95 4.48 -0.49
CA ALA A 10 3.41 3.91 0.76
C ALA A 10 4.87 4.25 1.04
N ILE A 11 5.15 4.62 2.27
CA ILE A 11 6.50 4.93 2.75
C ILE A 11 6.78 4.02 3.94
N ALA A 12 7.85 3.24 3.86
CA ALA A 12 8.31 2.41 4.96
C ALA A 12 9.20 3.26 5.88
N VAL A 13 8.87 3.30 7.17
CA VAL A 13 9.53 4.19 8.13
C VAL A 13 10.09 3.42 9.32
N ASN A 14 11.20 3.92 9.88
CA ASN A 14 11.81 3.36 11.07
C ASN A 14 11.11 3.81 12.35
N ASN A 15 10.61 5.03 12.35
CA ASN A 15 9.98 5.63 13.54
C ASN A 15 8.71 6.33 13.11
N MET A 16 7.59 5.69 13.41
CA MET A 16 6.27 6.22 13.04
C MET A 16 6.03 7.61 13.63
N GLY A 17 6.38 7.81 14.91
CA GLY A 17 6.15 9.09 15.57
C GLY A 17 6.88 10.26 14.90
N GLU A 18 8.12 10.06 14.50
CA GLU A 18 8.90 11.11 13.80
C GLU A 18 8.31 11.41 12.42
N SER A 19 7.92 10.36 11.69
CA SER A 19 7.34 10.51 10.35
C SER A 19 5.98 11.18 10.41
N MET A 20 5.15 10.81 11.39
CA MET A 20 3.85 11.45 11.62
C MET A 20 4.05 12.94 11.95
N ALA A 21 5.01 13.26 12.81
CA ALA A 21 5.30 14.66 13.16
C ALA A 21 5.72 15.46 11.93
N MET A 22 6.53 14.88 11.05
CA MET A 22 6.95 15.54 9.82
C MET A 22 5.74 15.83 8.92
N LEU A 23 4.85 14.86 8.71
CA LEU A 23 3.67 15.07 7.88
C LEU A 23 2.71 16.09 8.52
N GLU A 24 2.49 16.00 9.83
CA GLU A 24 1.48 16.82 10.50
C GLU A 24 2.00 18.22 10.84
N LYS A 25 3.19 18.33 11.40
CA LYS A 25 3.72 19.61 11.88
C LYS A 25 4.47 20.37 10.81
N THR A 26 5.27 19.68 10.01
CA THR A 26 6.07 20.35 8.97
C THR A 26 5.25 20.61 7.72
N LEU A 27 4.46 19.64 7.25
CA LEU A 27 3.68 19.77 6.03
C LEU A 27 2.22 20.13 6.26
N GLY A 28 1.72 20.01 7.49
CA GLY A 28 0.34 20.39 7.81
C GLY A 28 -0.71 19.39 7.36
N LEU A 29 -0.33 18.15 7.08
CA LEU A 29 -1.29 17.12 6.72
C LEU A 29 -2.05 16.63 7.94
N LYS A 30 -3.25 16.09 7.72
CA LYS A 30 -4.07 15.56 8.81
C LYS A 30 -4.23 14.06 8.61
N MET A 31 -3.96 13.30 9.67
CA MET A 31 -4.17 11.86 9.65
C MET A 31 -5.67 11.54 9.66
N GLU A 32 -6.08 10.62 8.81
CA GLU A 32 -7.44 10.15 8.78
C GLU A 32 -7.64 8.96 9.72
N TYR A 33 -6.75 7.98 9.68
CA TYR A 33 -6.82 6.83 10.60
C TYR A 33 -5.48 6.11 10.71
N GLU A 34 -5.34 5.37 11.80
CA GLU A 34 -4.26 4.41 12.02
C GLU A 34 -4.86 3.01 12.13
N GLU A 35 -4.04 2.01 11.81
CA GLU A 35 -4.48 0.63 11.82
C GLU A 35 -3.28 -0.28 12.03
N ARG A 36 -3.52 -1.48 12.59
CA ARG A 36 -2.53 -2.54 12.64
C ARG A 36 -3.03 -3.73 11.85
N ILE A 37 -2.20 -4.21 10.93
CA ILE A 37 -2.48 -5.41 10.16
C ILE A 37 -1.32 -6.37 10.39
N GLY A 38 -1.57 -7.43 11.20
CA GLY A 38 -0.52 -8.34 11.61
C GLY A 38 0.63 -7.57 12.27
N PRO A 39 1.89 -7.77 11.84
CA PRO A 39 3.05 -7.12 12.44
C PRO A 39 3.35 -5.75 11.83
N THR A 40 2.39 -5.07 11.24
CA THR A 40 2.61 -3.77 10.61
C THR A 40 1.64 -2.73 11.17
N ARG A 41 2.20 -1.61 11.62
CA ARG A 41 1.44 -0.42 12.00
C ARG A 41 1.41 0.52 10.82
N LEU A 42 0.24 1.04 10.48
CA LEU A 42 0.11 1.99 9.38
C LEU A 42 -0.70 3.22 9.78
N ALA A 43 -0.45 4.33 9.10
CA ALA A 43 -1.16 5.58 9.27
C ALA A 43 -1.46 6.18 7.90
N MET A 44 -2.70 6.63 7.71
CA MET A 44 -3.20 7.11 6.42
C MET A 44 -3.49 8.60 6.47
N TYR A 45 -2.88 9.34 5.55
CA TYR A 45 -2.99 10.79 5.43
C TYR A 45 -3.55 11.14 4.05
N PRO A 46 -4.80 11.62 3.95
CA PRO A 46 -5.37 11.98 2.65
C PRO A 46 -4.71 13.22 2.07
N VAL A 47 -4.44 13.18 0.78
CA VAL A 47 -3.92 14.29 -0.02
C VAL A 47 -4.71 14.30 -1.33
N GLY A 48 -5.74 15.12 -1.42
CA GLY A 48 -6.68 15.03 -2.53
C GLY A 48 -7.36 13.66 -2.53
N GLU A 49 -7.35 12.98 -3.66
CA GLU A 49 -7.95 11.65 -3.80
C GLU A 49 -6.98 10.52 -3.45
N THR A 50 -5.74 10.86 -3.12
CA THR A 50 -4.68 9.88 -2.83
C THR A 50 -4.35 9.95 -1.35
N TYR A 51 -3.81 8.86 -0.81
CA TYR A 51 -3.30 8.84 0.56
C TYR A 51 -1.79 8.71 0.56
N ILE A 52 -1.15 9.34 1.52
CA ILE A 52 0.20 8.95 1.94
C ILE A 52 0.00 7.92 3.04
N GLU A 53 0.59 6.75 2.88
CA GLU A 53 0.55 5.69 3.88
C GLU A 53 1.93 5.54 4.51
N LEU A 54 2.01 5.70 5.83
CA LEU A 54 3.22 5.38 6.57
C LEU A 54 3.10 3.97 7.12
N LEU A 55 4.15 3.16 6.97
CA LEU A 55 4.16 1.79 7.49
C LEU A 55 5.41 1.57 8.31
N GLN A 56 5.21 1.09 9.53
CA GLN A 56 6.30 0.67 10.41
C GLN A 56 6.12 -0.80 10.76
N GLY A 57 7.16 -1.61 10.55
CA GLY A 57 7.15 -3.00 10.98
C GLY A 57 7.32 -3.10 12.48
N GLU A 58 6.53 -3.97 13.10
CA GLU A 58 6.61 -4.26 14.53
C GLU A 58 7.17 -5.66 14.76
N GLY A 59 7.99 -6.14 13.86
CA GLY A 59 8.64 -7.44 13.93
C GLY A 59 9.24 -7.82 12.58
N PRO A 60 10.14 -8.82 12.55
CA PRO A 60 10.84 -9.20 11.31
C PRO A 60 9.92 -9.80 10.25
N GLU A 61 8.72 -10.20 10.61
CA GLU A 61 7.73 -10.76 9.68
C GLU A 61 7.06 -9.68 8.82
N SER A 62 7.15 -8.41 9.22
CA SER A 62 6.53 -7.31 8.48
C SER A 62 7.19 -7.08 7.13
N GLY A 63 6.38 -6.91 6.09
CA GLY A 63 6.88 -6.53 4.76
C GLY A 63 7.62 -5.21 4.78
N ALA A 64 7.16 -4.25 5.58
CA ALA A 64 7.82 -2.96 5.74
C ALA A 64 9.20 -3.13 6.40
N ALA A 65 9.31 -3.98 7.44
CA ALA A 65 10.58 -4.25 8.08
C ALA A 65 11.57 -4.92 7.12
N LYS A 66 11.09 -5.87 6.32
CA LYS A 66 11.93 -6.54 5.31
C LYS A 66 12.41 -5.55 4.25
N TRP A 67 11.55 -4.64 3.84
CA TRP A 67 11.91 -3.62 2.87
C TRP A 67 13.00 -2.70 3.42
N ILE A 68 12.83 -2.22 4.65
CA ILE A 68 13.82 -1.34 5.30
C ILE A 68 15.16 -2.03 5.47
N ALA A 69 15.17 -3.32 5.80
CA ALA A 69 16.40 -4.07 5.95
C ALA A 69 17.23 -4.06 4.66
N GLN A 70 16.60 -4.01 3.51
CA GLN A 70 17.29 -4.02 2.22
C GLN A 70 17.47 -2.61 1.64
N ASN A 71 16.55 -1.70 1.88
CA ASN A 71 16.50 -0.42 1.16
C ASN A 71 16.61 0.80 2.07
N GLY A 72 16.52 0.63 3.38
CA GLY A 72 16.39 1.74 4.32
C GLY A 72 15.00 2.36 4.27
N GLN A 73 14.78 3.37 5.09
CA GLN A 73 13.54 4.14 5.10
C GLN A 73 13.37 4.83 3.75
N SER A 74 12.26 4.55 3.06
CA SER A 74 12.09 5.00 1.69
C SER A 74 10.67 4.76 1.19
N LEU A 75 10.40 5.23 -0.03
CA LEU A 75 9.18 4.88 -0.74
C LEU A 75 9.12 3.36 -0.89
N PHE A 76 7.99 2.78 -0.53
CA PHE A 76 7.83 1.34 -0.48
C PHE A 76 7.05 0.83 -1.70
N HIS A 77 5.84 1.34 -1.90
CA HIS A 77 5.06 0.90 -3.06
C HIS A 77 4.03 1.94 -3.48
N LEU A 78 3.51 1.75 -4.69
CA LEU A 78 2.34 2.46 -5.20
C LEU A 78 1.16 1.52 -5.17
N CYS A 79 0.00 2.00 -4.73
CA CYS A 79 -1.23 1.24 -4.77
C CYS A 79 -2.20 1.87 -5.75
N PHE A 80 -2.71 1.07 -6.67
CA PHE A 80 -3.77 1.48 -7.59
C PHE A 80 -5.09 0.89 -7.14
N GLU A 81 -6.12 1.73 -7.04
CA GLU A 81 -7.47 1.24 -6.80
C GLU A 81 -8.04 0.71 -8.11
N VAL A 82 -8.55 -0.52 -8.08
CA VAL A 82 -9.18 -1.15 -9.23
C VAL A 82 -10.65 -1.43 -8.93
N GLU A 83 -11.45 -1.49 -9.98
CA GLU A 83 -12.88 -1.77 -9.84
C GLU A 83 -13.14 -3.24 -9.49
N ASP A 84 -12.35 -4.15 -10.07
CA ASP A 84 -12.52 -5.60 -9.91
C ASP A 84 -11.14 -6.24 -9.80
N ILE A 85 -10.71 -6.53 -8.57
CA ILE A 85 -9.37 -7.07 -8.35
C ILE A 85 -9.22 -8.50 -8.87
N ASP A 86 -10.26 -9.32 -8.78
CA ASP A 86 -10.18 -10.69 -9.27
C ASP A 86 -9.98 -10.68 -10.79
N GLY A 87 -10.73 -9.87 -11.50
CA GLY A 87 -10.58 -9.71 -12.95
C GLY A 87 -9.23 -9.10 -13.32
N ALA A 88 -8.75 -8.15 -12.52
CA ALA A 88 -7.44 -7.52 -12.75
C ALA A 88 -6.30 -8.54 -12.64
N LEU A 89 -6.33 -9.39 -11.61
CA LEU A 89 -5.31 -10.41 -11.43
C LEU A 89 -5.33 -11.43 -12.56
N GLU A 90 -6.52 -11.84 -13.00
CA GLU A 90 -6.64 -12.76 -14.12
C GLU A 90 -6.09 -12.15 -15.41
N GLU A 91 -6.41 -10.89 -15.67
CA GLU A 91 -5.86 -10.19 -16.83
C GLU A 91 -4.33 -10.14 -16.80
N LEU A 92 -3.76 -9.85 -15.63
CA LEU A 92 -2.30 -9.81 -15.47
C LEU A 92 -1.67 -11.19 -15.70
N ARG A 93 -2.30 -12.26 -15.20
CA ARG A 93 -1.81 -13.63 -15.46
C ARG A 93 -1.80 -13.94 -16.94
N GLN A 94 -2.86 -13.56 -17.65
CA GLN A 94 -2.95 -13.81 -19.10
C GLN A 94 -1.90 -13.05 -19.88
N LYS A 95 -1.45 -11.91 -19.35
CA LYS A 95 -0.37 -11.11 -19.95
C LYS A 95 1.03 -11.60 -19.55
N GLY A 96 1.11 -12.69 -18.79
CA GLY A 96 2.39 -13.24 -18.35
C GLY A 96 3.05 -12.48 -17.21
N VAL A 97 2.31 -11.62 -16.52
CA VAL A 97 2.81 -10.84 -15.39
C VAL A 97 2.88 -11.74 -14.16
N LYS A 98 4.01 -11.68 -13.46
CA LYS A 98 4.18 -12.42 -12.20
C LYS A 98 3.50 -11.69 -11.06
N LEU A 99 2.84 -12.45 -10.19
CA LEU A 99 2.14 -11.92 -9.03
C LEU A 99 2.82 -12.44 -7.76
N LEU A 100 2.93 -11.59 -6.73
CA LEU A 100 3.34 -12.04 -5.40
C LEU A 100 2.16 -12.69 -4.68
N ASP A 101 0.96 -12.12 -4.85
CA ASP A 101 -0.27 -12.69 -4.31
C ASP A 101 -1.10 -13.26 -5.46
N GLN A 102 -1.36 -14.55 -5.45
CA GLN A 102 -2.19 -15.19 -6.48
C GLN A 102 -3.67 -14.92 -6.30
N LYS A 103 -4.06 -14.63 -5.06
CA LYS A 103 -5.44 -14.30 -4.68
C LYS A 103 -5.43 -13.06 -3.78
N PRO A 104 -6.49 -12.26 -3.81
CA PRO A 104 -6.59 -11.12 -2.90
C PRO A 104 -6.61 -11.55 -1.44
N ARG A 105 -6.07 -10.69 -0.58
CA ARG A 105 -6.15 -10.80 0.87
C ARG A 105 -6.62 -9.47 1.44
N ILE A 106 -7.01 -9.46 2.70
CA ILE A 106 -7.50 -8.23 3.33
C ILE A 106 -6.32 -7.37 3.77
N GLY A 107 -6.37 -6.10 3.40
CA GLY A 107 -5.37 -5.11 3.74
C GLY A 107 -5.98 -3.92 4.46
N HIS A 108 -5.37 -2.76 4.28
CA HIS A 108 -5.80 -1.52 4.92
C HIS A 108 -7.27 -1.19 4.65
N GLY A 109 -7.95 -0.69 5.68
CA GLY A 109 -9.33 -0.25 5.56
C GLY A 109 -10.32 -1.32 5.12
N GLY A 110 -9.96 -2.60 5.26
CA GLY A 110 -10.79 -3.72 4.82
C GLY A 110 -10.74 -3.96 3.32
N ALA A 111 -9.84 -3.29 2.59
CA ALA A 111 -9.69 -3.48 1.15
C ALA A 111 -9.21 -4.89 0.81
N ARG A 112 -9.61 -5.39 -0.35
CA ARG A 112 -9.04 -6.61 -0.92
C ARG A 112 -7.81 -6.22 -1.71
N ILE A 113 -6.65 -6.74 -1.35
CA ILE A 113 -5.38 -6.31 -1.93
C ILE A 113 -4.59 -7.47 -2.51
N ALA A 114 -3.69 -7.15 -3.44
CA ALA A 114 -2.72 -8.09 -3.97
C ALA A 114 -1.52 -7.33 -4.51
N PHE A 115 -0.33 -7.90 -4.33
CA PHE A 115 0.91 -7.31 -4.84
C PHE A 115 1.35 -7.99 -6.12
N VAL A 116 1.87 -7.19 -7.05
CA VAL A 116 2.48 -7.64 -8.29
C VAL A 116 3.97 -7.80 -8.06
N ASP A 117 4.58 -8.84 -8.63
CA ASP A 117 6.01 -9.07 -8.50
C ASP A 117 6.79 -7.95 -9.21
N PRO A 118 7.72 -7.28 -8.50
CA PRO A 118 8.52 -6.20 -9.10
C PRO A 118 9.33 -6.63 -10.31
N GLN A 119 9.62 -7.93 -10.49
CA GLN A 119 10.28 -8.42 -11.69
C GLN A 119 9.48 -8.10 -12.96
N SER A 120 8.17 -7.99 -12.84
CA SER A 120 7.30 -7.68 -13.98
C SER A 120 7.03 -6.19 -14.14
N THR A 121 7.45 -5.35 -13.20
CA THR A 121 7.10 -3.92 -13.15
C THR A 121 8.33 -3.01 -13.03
N GLY A 122 9.48 -3.46 -13.53
CA GLY A 122 10.69 -2.64 -13.57
C GLY A 122 11.24 -2.28 -12.19
N ASN A 123 11.16 -3.21 -11.24
CA ASN A 123 11.61 -3.07 -9.85
C ASN A 123 10.77 -2.08 -9.03
N ILE A 124 9.57 -1.76 -9.49
CA ILE A 124 8.62 -0.94 -8.73
C ILE A 124 7.59 -1.89 -8.10
N LEU A 125 7.49 -1.89 -6.78
CA LEU A 125 6.48 -2.70 -6.11
C LEU A 125 5.11 -2.03 -6.29
N ILE A 126 4.18 -2.77 -6.88
CA ILE A 126 2.83 -2.29 -7.16
C ILE A 126 1.81 -3.13 -6.40
N GLU A 127 0.91 -2.45 -5.73
CA GLU A 127 -0.23 -3.05 -5.05
C GLU A 127 -1.51 -2.70 -5.81
N LEU A 128 -2.43 -3.64 -5.90
CA LEU A 128 -3.79 -3.39 -6.37
C LEU A 128 -4.73 -3.49 -5.17
N ALA A 129 -5.74 -2.62 -5.14
CA ALA A 129 -6.73 -2.63 -4.06
C ALA A 129 -8.12 -2.43 -4.62
N GLU A 130 -9.04 -3.26 -4.16
CA GLU A 130 -10.48 -3.06 -4.38
C GLU A 130 -11.08 -2.68 -3.04
N LEU A 131 -11.60 -1.46 -2.96
CA LEU A 131 -12.16 -0.94 -1.71
C LEU A 131 -13.49 -1.59 -1.40
N PRO A 132 -13.89 -1.66 -0.11
CA PRO A 132 -15.19 -2.21 0.27
C PRO A 132 -16.34 -1.48 -0.42
N ALA A 133 -17.43 -2.19 -0.70
CA ALA A 133 -18.63 -1.61 -1.27
C ALA A 133 -19.15 -0.48 -0.39
N GLY A 134 -19.55 0.63 -1.02
CA GLY A 134 -20.02 1.81 -0.31
C GLY A 134 -18.92 2.75 0.15
N HIS A 135 -17.66 2.39 -0.07
CA HIS A 135 -16.55 3.30 0.23
C HIS A 135 -16.51 4.40 -0.84
N ALA A 136 -16.63 5.64 -0.41
CA ALA A 136 -16.59 6.78 -1.32
C ALA A 136 -15.19 6.96 -1.88
N ALA A 137 -15.12 7.03 -3.19
CA ALA A 137 -13.86 7.29 -3.87
C ALA A 137 -13.52 8.78 -3.82
#